data_e7b8ffe2615dcd0c758374dc9cfa8b81
#
_entry.id   e7b8ffe2615dcd0c758374dc9cfa8b81
#
_cell.length_a   1.000
_cell.length_b   1.000
_cell.length_c   1.000
_cell.angle_alpha   90.00
_cell.angle_beta   90.00
_cell.angle_gamma   90.00
#
_symmetry.space_group_name_H-M   'P 1'
#
loop_
_entity.id
_entity.type
_entity.pdbx_description
1 polymer ?
#
loop_
_entity_poly.entity_id
_entity_poly.type
_entity_poly.pdbx_seq_one_letter_code
_entity_poly.pdbx_strand_id
1 'polypeptide(L)'
;MDLGTTRLFRWDDIPIEAVSDMISRKVITGERVMAGHIWLKKGCVVPLHKHEAEQHSMIFSGALKFIINGQSILVGPGQMLVIPSWVPHEAVAIEETYEMDVFSPIRHDWLNRSDSYFTNAPTQAAGFENPATGDNPARLVQWAQVPKEPVTPLIDRSFVSGERATVCNFVLRKGAVVPTHQHESEQLTWIRRGHLRLTVAGQEFEVPAGSLIRIPSQAPHMAEALEDTEATDLFGPRREDWIAGTDQYLRQGNR
;
A
#
# COMPACT_ATOMS: atom_id res chain seq x y z
N MET A 1 -7.21 18.68 8.87
CA MET A 1 -7.58 18.23 7.51
C MET A 1 -8.90 17.51 7.63
N ASP A 2 -9.87 17.88 6.80
CA ASP A 2 -11.11 17.11 6.69
C ASP A 2 -10.77 15.78 6.00
N LEU A 3 -10.68 14.72 6.77
CA LEU A 3 -10.30 13.39 6.30
C LEU A 3 -11.48 12.61 5.72
N GLY A 4 -12.72 13.15 5.82
CA GLY A 4 -13.98 12.50 5.39
C GLY A 4 -14.37 12.70 3.93
N THR A 5 -13.63 13.46 3.12
CA THR A 5 -14.01 13.80 1.74
C THR A 5 -13.17 13.06 0.70
N THR A 6 -13.78 12.78 -0.48
CA THR A 6 -13.03 12.34 -1.66
C THR A 6 -11.99 13.37 -2.03
N ARG A 7 -10.74 12.91 -2.27
CA ARG A 7 -9.64 13.81 -2.61
C ARG A 7 -8.73 13.19 -3.66
N LEU A 8 -8.41 13.97 -4.67
CA LEU A 8 -7.43 13.65 -5.69
C LEU A 8 -6.06 14.25 -5.31
N PHE A 9 -5.03 13.45 -5.39
CA PHE A 9 -3.64 13.82 -5.15
C PHE A 9 -2.82 13.51 -6.40
N ARG A 10 -1.77 14.26 -6.61
CA ARG A 10 -0.67 13.90 -7.53
C ARG A 10 0.58 13.65 -6.70
N TRP A 11 1.22 12.50 -6.92
CA TRP A 11 2.44 12.18 -6.17
C TRP A 11 3.55 13.23 -6.36
N ASP A 12 3.59 13.87 -7.53
CA ASP A 12 4.58 14.92 -7.81
C ASP A 12 4.38 16.17 -6.94
N ASP A 13 3.12 16.48 -6.57
CA ASP A 13 2.77 17.63 -5.75
C ASP A 13 2.96 17.36 -4.24
N ILE A 14 3.14 16.11 -3.84
CA ILE A 14 3.41 15.75 -2.45
C ILE A 14 4.87 16.11 -2.12
N PRO A 15 5.10 16.98 -1.13
CA PRO A 15 6.46 17.34 -0.75
C PRO A 15 7.22 16.13 -0.22
N ILE A 16 8.48 16.02 -0.62
CA ILE A 16 9.38 15.02 -0.07
C ILE A 16 9.81 15.45 1.34
N GLU A 17 9.66 14.57 2.31
CA GLU A 17 10.12 14.75 3.68
C GLU A 17 11.46 14.02 3.84
N ALA A 18 12.52 14.75 4.18
CA ALA A 18 13.78 14.16 4.62
C ALA A 18 13.62 13.74 6.09
N VAL A 19 13.54 12.42 6.32
CA VAL A 19 13.46 11.84 7.68
C VAL A 19 14.86 11.80 8.30
N SER A 20 15.87 11.51 7.49
CA SER A 20 17.29 11.58 7.83
C SER A 20 18.12 11.79 6.56
N ASP A 21 19.44 11.83 6.68
CA ASP A 21 20.33 11.89 5.52
C ASP A 21 20.28 10.64 4.64
N MET A 22 19.72 9.54 5.17
CA MET A 22 19.68 8.22 4.53
C MET A 22 18.30 7.82 4.02
N ILE A 23 17.23 8.47 4.49
CA ILE A 23 15.85 8.11 4.16
C ILE A 23 14.99 9.35 3.93
N SER A 24 14.18 9.29 2.89
CA SER A 24 13.16 10.30 2.60
C SER A 24 11.85 9.63 2.23
N ARG A 25 10.75 10.36 2.40
CA ARG A 25 9.41 9.82 2.11
C ARG A 25 8.46 10.87 1.55
N LYS A 26 7.44 10.40 0.84
CA LYS A 26 6.21 11.12 0.53
C LYS A 26 5.04 10.32 1.10
N VAL A 27 4.07 10.98 1.71
CA VAL A 27 2.96 10.31 2.40
C VAL A 27 1.63 10.86 1.93
N ILE A 28 0.70 9.96 1.59
CA ILE A 28 -0.71 10.26 1.39
C ILE A 28 -1.48 9.41 2.41
N THR A 29 -2.34 10.07 3.19
CA THR A 29 -3.13 9.41 4.22
C THR A 29 -4.62 9.59 4.00
N GLY A 30 -5.37 8.53 4.26
CA GLY A 30 -6.78 8.55 4.54
C GLY A 30 -7.07 8.59 6.05
N GLU A 31 -8.23 8.09 6.45
CA GLU A 31 -8.61 7.87 7.85
C GLU A 31 -8.22 6.48 8.33
N ARG A 32 -8.18 5.48 7.44
CA ARG A 32 -8.03 4.06 7.77
C ARG A 32 -6.86 3.39 7.06
N VAL A 33 -6.40 3.98 5.96
CA VAL A 33 -5.28 3.47 5.17
C VAL A 33 -4.35 4.61 4.77
N MET A 34 -3.04 4.34 4.80
CA MET A 34 -1.98 5.27 4.46
C MET A 34 -1.05 4.64 3.45
N ALA A 35 -0.55 5.43 2.51
CA ALA A 35 0.47 5.05 1.55
C ALA A 35 1.70 5.95 1.70
N GLY A 36 2.88 5.35 1.77
CA GLY A 36 4.16 6.06 1.80
C GLY A 36 5.07 5.59 0.68
N HIS A 37 5.53 6.50 -0.19
CA HIS A 37 6.67 6.25 -1.05
C HIS A 37 7.94 6.58 -0.28
N ILE A 38 8.87 5.64 -0.22
CA ILE A 38 10.07 5.74 0.61
C ILE A 38 11.30 5.46 -0.26
N TRP A 39 12.32 6.29 -0.07
CA TRP A 39 13.63 6.15 -0.70
C TRP A 39 14.67 5.98 0.39
N LEU A 40 15.40 4.88 0.33
CA LEU A 40 16.46 4.53 1.28
C LEU A 40 17.79 4.44 0.53
N LYS A 41 18.79 5.17 1.00
CA LYS A 41 20.17 5.00 0.49
C LYS A 41 20.72 3.65 0.94
N LYS A 42 21.61 3.07 0.15
CA LYS A 42 22.34 1.86 0.52
C LYS A 42 22.98 1.99 1.91
N GLY A 43 22.77 0.99 2.75
CA GLY A 43 23.25 0.95 4.13
C GLY A 43 22.33 1.68 5.13
N CYS A 44 21.23 2.27 4.67
CA CYS A 44 20.23 2.83 5.59
C CYS A 44 19.69 1.74 6.49
N VAL A 45 19.62 2.02 7.78
CA VAL A 45 19.02 1.15 8.79
C VAL A 45 17.73 1.81 9.28
N VAL A 46 16.62 1.12 9.15
CA VAL A 46 15.39 1.41 9.87
C VAL A 46 15.45 0.60 11.17
N PRO A 47 15.66 1.25 12.33
CA PRO A 47 15.91 0.54 13.58
C PRO A 47 14.74 -0.33 14.01
N LEU A 48 15.03 -1.29 14.89
CA LEU A 48 14.01 -2.16 15.46
C LEU A 48 12.90 -1.35 16.11
N HIS A 49 11.68 -1.52 15.62
CA HIS A 49 10.48 -0.85 16.09
C HIS A 49 9.26 -1.74 15.89
N LYS A 50 8.15 -1.32 16.45
CA LYS A 50 6.84 -1.95 16.24
C LYS A 50 5.75 -0.88 16.29
N HIS A 51 4.65 -1.14 15.63
CA HIS A 51 3.50 -0.24 15.59
C HIS A 51 2.18 -1.00 15.45
N GLU A 52 1.08 -0.32 15.71
CA GLU A 52 -0.27 -0.91 15.59
C GLU A 52 -0.63 -1.26 14.15
N ALA A 53 -0.19 -0.46 13.20
CA ALA A 53 -0.51 -0.68 11.80
C ALA A 53 0.05 -2.03 11.30
N GLU A 54 -0.76 -2.78 10.56
CA GLU A 54 -0.24 -3.78 9.64
C GLU A 54 0.46 -3.05 8.51
N GLN A 55 1.60 -3.58 8.05
CA GLN A 55 2.43 -3.00 7.00
C GLN A 55 2.55 -3.94 5.81
N HIS A 56 2.38 -3.39 4.61
CA HIS A 56 2.66 -4.08 3.36
C HIS A 56 3.76 -3.31 2.62
N SER A 57 5.00 -3.82 2.64
CA SER A 57 6.16 -3.19 1.99
C SER A 57 6.36 -3.76 0.59
N MET A 58 6.14 -2.95 -0.43
CA MET A 58 6.31 -3.30 -1.84
C MET A 58 7.57 -2.68 -2.40
N ILE A 59 8.53 -3.50 -2.84
CA ILE A 59 9.79 -3.04 -3.40
C ILE A 59 9.66 -2.84 -4.92
N PHE A 60 10.00 -1.65 -5.41
CA PHE A 60 10.04 -1.32 -6.83
C PHE A 60 11.45 -1.39 -7.42
N SER A 61 12.46 -0.97 -6.65
CA SER A 61 13.87 -1.10 -7.02
C SER A 61 14.76 -1.26 -5.81
N GLY A 62 15.94 -1.85 -5.97
CA GLY A 62 16.87 -2.12 -4.87
C GLY A 62 16.48 -3.37 -4.08
N ALA A 63 16.89 -3.45 -2.81
CA ALA A 63 16.59 -4.58 -1.93
C ALA A 63 16.65 -4.17 -0.45
N LEU A 64 15.66 -4.59 0.32
CA LEU A 64 15.65 -4.48 1.78
C LEU A 64 15.82 -5.85 2.43
N LYS A 65 16.65 -5.90 3.45
CA LYS A 65 16.75 -7.03 4.36
C LYS A 65 15.97 -6.69 5.63
N PHE A 66 14.84 -7.32 5.81
CA PHE A 66 14.08 -7.25 7.07
C PHE A 66 14.62 -8.27 8.07
N ILE A 67 14.59 -7.91 9.37
CA ILE A 67 14.89 -8.79 10.48
C ILE A 67 13.67 -8.84 11.37
N ILE A 68 13.05 -10.02 11.46
CA ILE A 68 11.79 -10.26 12.18
C ILE A 68 11.95 -11.54 12.97
N ASN A 69 11.76 -11.49 14.28
CA ASN A 69 11.99 -12.63 15.19
C ASN A 69 13.37 -13.30 14.98
N GLY A 70 14.43 -12.49 14.78
CA GLY A 70 15.79 -12.98 14.54
C GLY A 70 16.02 -13.63 13.17
N GLN A 71 15.01 -13.70 12.32
CA GLN A 71 15.09 -14.23 10.96
C GLN A 71 15.26 -13.12 9.94
N SER A 72 16.16 -13.31 8.99
CA SER A 72 16.37 -12.36 7.89
C SER A 72 15.52 -12.73 6.68
N ILE A 73 14.78 -11.76 6.14
CA ILE A 73 14.00 -11.88 4.91
C ILE A 73 14.53 -10.84 3.93
N LEU A 74 15.08 -11.28 2.79
CA LEU A 74 15.45 -10.36 1.71
C LEU A 74 14.24 -10.13 0.81
N VAL A 75 13.90 -8.85 0.59
CA VAL A 75 12.78 -8.43 -0.24
C VAL A 75 13.31 -7.54 -1.36
N GLY A 76 13.02 -7.91 -2.59
CA GLY A 76 13.45 -7.20 -3.80
C GLY A 76 12.29 -6.85 -4.73
N PRO A 77 12.58 -6.33 -5.94
CA PRO A 77 11.57 -5.90 -6.89
C PRO A 77 10.57 -6.99 -7.23
N GLY A 78 9.29 -6.61 -7.31
CA GLY A 78 8.19 -7.55 -7.57
C GLY A 78 7.78 -8.40 -6.38
N GLN A 79 8.35 -8.12 -5.22
CA GLN A 79 7.99 -8.75 -3.96
C GLN A 79 7.30 -7.76 -3.02
N MET A 80 6.51 -8.31 -2.11
CA MET A 80 5.88 -7.58 -1.02
C MET A 80 6.02 -8.37 0.28
N LEU A 81 6.40 -7.69 1.36
CA LEU A 81 6.40 -8.26 2.70
C LEU A 81 5.17 -7.74 3.47
N VAL A 82 4.35 -8.66 3.97
CA VAL A 82 3.24 -8.35 4.88
C VAL A 82 3.70 -8.57 6.30
N ILE A 83 3.69 -7.52 7.11
CA ILE A 83 4.10 -7.53 8.52
C ILE A 83 2.86 -7.25 9.37
N PRO A 84 2.40 -8.21 10.21
CA PRO A 84 1.23 -8.01 11.05
C PRO A 84 1.43 -6.92 12.10
N SER A 85 0.31 -6.43 12.65
CA SER A 85 0.29 -5.43 13.74
C SER A 85 1.17 -5.86 14.92
N TRP A 86 1.90 -4.89 15.48
CA TRP A 86 2.73 -5.06 16.68
C TRP A 86 3.91 -6.04 16.54
N VAL A 87 4.19 -6.56 15.36
CA VAL A 87 5.36 -7.41 15.11
C VAL A 87 6.63 -6.55 15.09
N PRO A 88 7.59 -6.78 16.00
CA PRO A 88 8.85 -6.06 15.99
C PRO A 88 9.64 -6.37 14.71
N HIS A 89 10.12 -5.34 14.03
CA HIS A 89 10.89 -5.48 12.80
C HIS A 89 11.94 -4.39 12.65
N GLU A 90 13.00 -4.74 11.96
CA GLU A 90 14.10 -3.88 11.53
C GLU A 90 14.28 -4.06 10.03
N ALA A 91 14.75 -3.03 9.32
CA ALA A 91 15.11 -3.16 7.92
C ALA A 91 16.46 -2.54 7.62
N VAL A 92 17.20 -3.13 6.69
CA VAL A 92 18.48 -2.62 6.19
C VAL A 92 18.43 -2.56 4.67
N ALA A 93 18.69 -1.39 4.10
CA ALA A 93 18.80 -1.22 2.66
C ALA A 93 20.12 -1.82 2.16
N ILE A 94 20.04 -2.95 1.46
CA ILE A 94 21.20 -3.64 0.89
C ILE A 94 21.69 -2.92 -0.36
N GLU A 95 20.78 -2.29 -1.05
CA GLU A 95 21.00 -1.42 -2.21
C GLU A 95 20.26 -0.11 -2.00
N GLU A 96 20.49 0.89 -2.86
CA GLU A 96 19.60 2.04 -2.93
C GLU A 96 18.21 1.56 -3.30
N THR A 97 17.23 1.81 -2.43
CA THR A 97 15.91 1.18 -2.52
C THR A 97 14.81 2.22 -2.64
N TYR A 98 13.86 1.93 -3.53
CA TYR A 98 12.59 2.61 -3.62
C TYR A 98 11.46 1.62 -3.39
N GLU A 99 10.61 1.94 -2.42
CA GLU A 99 9.47 1.13 -2.02
C GLU A 99 8.20 1.95 -1.82
N MET A 100 7.07 1.26 -1.71
CA MET A 100 5.83 1.80 -1.16
C MET A 100 5.40 0.95 0.03
N ASP A 101 5.22 1.61 1.16
CA ASP A 101 4.58 1.04 2.34
C ASP A 101 3.11 1.40 2.38
N VAL A 102 2.28 0.41 2.71
CA VAL A 102 0.85 0.56 2.96
C VAL A 102 0.58 0.20 4.41
N PHE A 103 -0.13 1.06 5.11
CA PHE A 103 -0.44 0.89 6.53
C PHE A 103 -1.94 0.93 6.79
N SER A 104 -2.45 0.00 7.61
CA SER A 104 -3.78 0.05 8.20
C SER A 104 -3.76 -0.48 9.64
N PRO A 105 -4.25 0.31 10.64
CA PRO A 105 -4.65 1.71 10.55
C PRO A 105 -3.50 2.64 10.17
N ILE A 106 -3.81 3.93 10.02
CA ILE A 106 -2.81 4.93 9.63
C ILE A 106 -1.73 5.12 10.71
N ARG A 107 -0.55 5.54 10.31
CA ARG A 107 0.61 5.84 11.17
C ARG A 107 0.50 7.27 11.72
N HIS A 108 -0.13 7.41 12.88
CA HIS A 108 -0.25 8.71 13.56
C HIS A 108 1.11 9.30 13.96
N ASP A 109 2.08 8.45 14.30
CA ASP A 109 3.44 8.85 14.63
C ASP A 109 4.16 9.52 13.43
N TRP A 110 3.89 9.09 12.20
CA TRP A 110 4.39 9.76 11.01
C TRP A 110 3.74 11.13 10.80
N LEU A 111 2.43 11.25 11.04
CA LEU A 111 1.70 12.51 10.88
C LEU A 111 2.11 13.55 11.91
N ASN A 112 2.42 13.11 13.13
CA ASN A 112 2.80 13.95 14.25
C ASN A 112 4.33 14.14 14.36
N ARG A 113 5.11 13.51 13.47
CA ARG A 113 6.59 13.49 13.50
C ARG A 113 7.14 13.02 14.84
N SER A 114 6.49 12.02 15.44
CA SER A 114 6.91 11.39 16.69
C SER A 114 7.58 10.03 16.49
N ASP A 115 7.88 9.67 15.24
CA ASP A 115 8.62 8.48 14.82
C ASP A 115 10.14 8.61 15.13
N SER A 116 10.44 8.88 16.39
CA SER A 116 11.78 9.22 16.92
C SER A 116 12.81 8.08 16.81
N TYR A 117 12.40 6.86 16.49
CA TYR A 117 13.32 5.76 16.26
C TYR A 117 14.29 6.02 15.09
N PHE A 118 13.92 6.88 14.12
CA PHE A 118 14.81 7.29 13.04
C PHE A 118 15.86 8.31 13.50
N THR A 119 15.55 9.17 14.48
CA THR A 119 16.43 10.25 14.93
C THR A 119 17.39 9.83 16.02
N ASN A 120 17.04 8.80 16.79
CA ASN A 120 17.83 8.26 17.89
C ASN A 120 18.49 6.92 17.55
N ALA A 121 18.55 6.57 16.26
CA ALA A 121 19.15 5.32 15.84
C ALA A 121 20.63 5.27 16.27
N PRO A 122 21.03 4.28 17.09
CA PRO A 122 22.43 4.00 17.26
C PRO A 122 23.01 3.64 15.90
N THR A 123 24.17 4.20 15.57
CA THR A 123 24.93 3.91 14.34
C THR A 123 25.44 2.47 14.24
N GLN A 124 25.10 1.65 15.18
CA GLN A 124 25.30 0.19 15.21
C GLN A 124 24.04 -0.45 15.80
N ALA A 125 23.62 -1.57 15.23
CA ALA A 125 22.61 -2.43 15.79
C ALA A 125 22.91 -2.68 17.28
N ALA A 126 22.34 -1.86 18.16
CA ALA A 126 22.40 -2.13 19.59
C ALA A 126 21.56 -3.38 19.78
N GLY A 127 22.22 -4.48 20.19
CA GLY A 127 21.65 -5.79 20.33
C GLY A 127 20.40 -5.78 21.21
N PHE A 128 19.25 -5.56 20.60
CA PHE A 128 18.05 -6.15 21.11
C PHE A 128 18.14 -7.63 20.70
N GLU A 129 18.45 -8.48 21.67
CA GLU A 129 18.21 -9.90 21.52
C GLU A 129 16.70 -10.05 21.22
N ASN A 130 16.39 -10.12 19.92
CA ASN A 130 15.09 -10.58 19.48
C ASN A 130 15.12 -12.09 19.73
N PRO A 131 14.46 -12.62 20.78
CA PRO A 131 14.51 -14.03 21.04
C PRO A 131 13.93 -14.74 19.82
N ALA A 132 14.74 -15.54 19.14
CA ALA A 132 14.32 -16.43 18.08
C ALA A 132 13.42 -17.52 18.69
N THR A 133 12.18 -17.16 19.02
CA THR A 133 11.19 -18.06 19.62
C THR A 133 9.90 -17.95 18.84
N GLY A 134 9.72 -18.82 17.88
CA GLY A 134 8.47 -19.01 17.16
C GLY A 134 8.57 -18.82 15.65
N ASP A 135 7.50 -19.17 14.96
CA ASP A 135 7.36 -18.97 13.52
C ASP A 135 7.40 -17.47 13.19
N ASN A 136 8.00 -17.12 12.06
CA ASN A 136 8.01 -15.75 11.59
C ASN A 136 6.59 -15.38 11.14
N PRO A 137 5.93 -14.39 11.76
CA PRO A 137 4.57 -14.04 11.42
C PRO A 137 4.46 -13.25 10.11
N ALA A 138 5.58 -12.70 9.61
CA ALA A 138 5.60 -11.96 8.35
C ALA A 138 5.54 -12.90 7.15
N ARG A 139 4.83 -12.46 6.10
CA ARG A 139 4.61 -13.23 4.89
C ARG A 139 5.24 -12.56 3.68
N LEU A 140 6.24 -13.21 3.08
CA LEU A 140 6.81 -12.78 1.79
C LEU A 140 5.90 -13.21 0.64
N VAL A 141 5.52 -12.28 -0.19
CA VAL A 141 4.67 -12.46 -1.37
C VAL A 141 5.47 -12.17 -2.63
N GLN A 142 5.40 -13.08 -3.60
CA GLN A 142 5.91 -12.89 -4.96
C GLN A 142 4.71 -12.48 -5.84
N TRP A 143 4.65 -11.24 -6.33
CA TRP A 143 3.52 -10.80 -7.15
C TRP A 143 3.28 -11.66 -8.40
N ALA A 144 4.34 -12.18 -8.99
CA ALA A 144 4.23 -13.09 -10.15
C ALA A 144 3.54 -14.42 -9.83
N GLN A 145 3.43 -14.79 -8.56
CA GLN A 145 2.76 -16.01 -8.08
C GLN A 145 1.35 -15.75 -7.54
N VAL A 146 0.97 -14.46 -7.36
CA VAL A 146 -0.39 -14.10 -6.93
C VAL A 146 -1.36 -14.43 -8.07
N PRO A 147 -2.42 -15.20 -7.82
CA PRO A 147 -3.38 -15.53 -8.85
C PRO A 147 -3.93 -14.29 -9.56
N LYS A 148 -3.91 -14.32 -10.88
CA LYS A 148 -4.55 -13.31 -11.71
C LYS A 148 -5.97 -13.78 -12.01
N GLU A 149 -6.95 -13.06 -11.49
CA GLU A 149 -8.36 -13.37 -11.64
C GLU A 149 -8.95 -12.52 -12.77
N PRO A 150 -9.50 -13.14 -13.83
CA PRO A 150 -10.29 -12.42 -14.82
C PRO A 150 -11.68 -12.11 -14.22
N VAL A 151 -11.88 -10.85 -13.84
CA VAL A 151 -13.14 -10.37 -13.27
C VAL A 151 -14.19 -10.20 -14.36
N THR A 152 -13.78 -9.59 -15.48
CA THR A 152 -14.56 -9.45 -16.73
C THR A 152 -13.60 -9.63 -17.93
N PRO A 153 -14.10 -9.68 -19.18
CA PRO A 153 -13.19 -9.70 -20.35
C PRO A 153 -12.24 -8.49 -20.43
N LEU A 154 -12.57 -7.39 -19.76
CA LEU A 154 -11.77 -6.15 -19.77
C LEU A 154 -11.06 -5.85 -18.46
N ILE A 155 -11.28 -6.65 -17.41
CA ILE A 155 -10.73 -6.39 -16.07
C ILE A 155 -10.08 -7.65 -15.52
N ASP A 156 -8.80 -7.56 -15.22
CA ASP A 156 -8.07 -8.54 -14.45
C ASP A 156 -7.67 -7.93 -13.10
N ARG A 157 -7.68 -8.74 -12.05
CA ARG A 157 -7.15 -8.35 -10.73
C ARG A 157 -6.22 -9.40 -10.15
N SER A 158 -5.30 -8.94 -9.30
CA SER A 158 -4.51 -9.77 -8.39
C SER A 158 -4.46 -9.08 -7.05
N PHE A 159 -4.81 -9.75 -5.95
CA PHE A 159 -4.83 -9.10 -4.65
C PHE A 159 -4.20 -9.95 -3.55
N VAL A 160 -3.72 -9.26 -2.54
CA VAL A 160 -3.14 -9.83 -1.33
C VAL A 160 -3.81 -9.15 -0.15
N SER A 161 -4.42 -9.95 0.72
CA SER A 161 -4.98 -9.47 1.98
C SER A 161 -4.11 -9.92 3.14
N GLY A 162 -3.87 -9.00 4.06
CA GLY A 162 -3.41 -9.28 5.40
C GLY A 162 -4.58 -9.41 6.37
N GLU A 163 -4.36 -9.02 7.63
CA GLU A 163 -5.41 -8.99 8.65
C GLU A 163 -6.21 -7.68 8.63
N ARG A 164 -5.57 -6.56 8.23
CA ARG A 164 -6.13 -5.20 8.31
C ARG A 164 -6.15 -4.45 6.99
N ALA A 165 -5.35 -4.86 6.02
CA ALA A 165 -5.28 -4.21 4.71
C ALA A 165 -5.43 -5.20 3.56
N THR A 166 -5.87 -4.70 2.41
CA THR A 166 -5.80 -5.40 1.13
C THR A 166 -5.09 -4.51 0.12
N VAL A 167 -4.14 -5.08 -0.61
CA VAL A 167 -3.49 -4.45 -1.76
C VAL A 167 -3.90 -5.21 -3.01
N CYS A 168 -4.38 -4.50 -4.02
CA CYS A 168 -4.84 -5.08 -5.28
C CYS A 168 -4.20 -4.38 -6.48
N ASN A 169 -3.69 -5.16 -7.41
CA ASN A 169 -3.30 -4.67 -8.73
C ASN A 169 -4.41 -4.99 -9.73
N PHE A 170 -4.91 -3.94 -10.39
CA PHE A 170 -5.85 -4.03 -11.49
C PHE A 170 -5.16 -3.76 -12.82
N VAL A 171 -5.58 -4.53 -13.83
CA VAL A 171 -5.35 -4.25 -15.24
C VAL A 171 -6.72 -4.05 -15.88
N LEU A 172 -7.00 -2.83 -16.30
CA LEU A 172 -8.26 -2.46 -16.94
C LEU A 172 -7.96 -2.08 -18.38
N ARG A 173 -8.63 -2.73 -19.33
CA ARG A 173 -8.55 -2.34 -20.74
C ARG A 173 -9.44 -1.14 -20.99
N LYS A 174 -9.11 -0.33 -21.98
CA LYS A 174 -9.95 0.81 -22.40
C LYS A 174 -11.42 0.40 -22.54
N GLY A 175 -12.32 1.19 -21.95
CA GLY A 175 -13.76 0.94 -21.92
C GLY A 175 -14.20 -0.03 -20.82
N ALA A 176 -13.28 -0.53 -19.98
CA ALA A 176 -13.66 -1.29 -18.80
C ALA A 176 -14.46 -0.42 -17.83
N VAL A 177 -15.55 -0.96 -17.31
CA VAL A 177 -16.40 -0.28 -16.33
C VAL A 177 -16.48 -1.14 -15.06
N VAL A 178 -16.13 -0.54 -13.94
CA VAL A 178 -16.47 -1.04 -12.61
C VAL A 178 -17.78 -0.39 -12.21
N PRO A 179 -18.88 -1.15 -12.07
CA PRO A 179 -20.22 -0.59 -11.79
C PRO A 179 -20.25 0.15 -10.45
N THR A 180 -21.24 1.01 -10.28
CA THR A 180 -21.47 1.70 -9.01
C THR A 180 -21.65 0.69 -7.88
N HIS A 181 -20.83 0.85 -6.86
CA HIS A 181 -20.82 0.02 -5.65
C HIS A 181 -20.31 0.82 -4.47
N GLN A 182 -20.38 0.24 -3.29
CA GLN A 182 -19.83 0.78 -2.06
C GLN A 182 -19.36 -0.36 -1.16
N HIS A 183 -18.42 -0.07 -0.29
CA HIS A 183 -17.89 -1.03 0.68
C HIS A 183 -17.40 -0.34 1.95
N GLU A 184 -17.20 -1.10 3.02
CA GLU A 184 -16.74 -0.60 4.31
C GLU A 184 -15.32 -0.05 4.27
N SER A 185 -14.44 -0.67 3.47
CA SER A 185 -13.06 -0.24 3.37
C SER A 185 -12.96 1.17 2.78
N GLU A 186 -12.14 2.02 3.38
CA GLU A 186 -11.60 3.17 2.69
C GLU A 186 -10.65 2.70 1.60
N GLN A 187 -10.60 3.39 0.48
CA GLN A 187 -9.79 3.03 -0.68
C GLN A 187 -8.89 4.19 -1.10
N LEU A 188 -7.62 3.85 -1.37
CA LEU A 188 -6.68 4.71 -2.07
C LEU A 188 -6.36 4.05 -3.41
N THR A 189 -6.78 4.66 -4.52
CA THR A 189 -6.51 4.16 -5.88
C THR A 189 -5.36 4.94 -6.51
N TRP A 190 -4.23 4.29 -6.72
CA TRP A 190 -3.07 4.85 -7.41
C TRP A 190 -3.02 4.39 -8.85
N ILE A 191 -3.04 5.34 -9.81
CA ILE A 191 -2.90 5.05 -11.23
C ILE A 191 -1.41 5.05 -11.59
N ARG A 192 -0.89 3.87 -11.90
CA ARG A 192 0.51 3.69 -12.31
C ARG A 192 0.71 3.99 -13.80
N ARG A 193 -0.30 3.65 -14.63
CA ARG A 193 -0.33 3.89 -16.07
C ARG A 193 -1.78 4.06 -16.53
N GLY A 194 -1.99 4.86 -17.58
CA GLY A 194 -3.31 5.06 -18.18
C GLY A 194 -4.11 6.15 -17.48
N HIS A 195 -5.44 6.05 -17.57
CA HIS A 195 -6.35 7.09 -17.12
C HIS A 195 -7.71 6.49 -16.74
N LEU A 196 -8.17 6.76 -15.53
CA LEU A 196 -9.52 6.43 -15.07
C LEU A 196 -10.38 7.70 -14.95
N ARG A 197 -11.66 7.56 -15.26
CA ARG A 197 -12.71 8.45 -14.78
C ARG A 197 -13.40 7.76 -13.61
N LEU A 198 -13.46 8.42 -12.47
CA LEU A 198 -14.18 7.93 -11.30
C LEU A 198 -15.35 8.87 -11.00
N THR A 199 -16.52 8.28 -10.70
CA THR A 199 -17.62 9.01 -10.08
C THR A 199 -17.72 8.56 -8.63
N VAL A 200 -17.55 9.46 -7.67
CA VAL A 200 -17.62 9.18 -6.24
C VAL A 200 -18.68 10.07 -5.61
N ALA A 201 -19.70 9.48 -5.00
CA ALA A 201 -20.83 10.18 -4.39
C ALA A 201 -21.46 11.24 -5.35
N GLY A 202 -21.51 10.91 -6.65
CA GLY A 202 -22.07 11.78 -7.69
C GLY A 202 -21.11 12.84 -8.24
N GLN A 203 -19.90 12.95 -7.72
CA GLN A 203 -18.88 13.87 -8.24
C GLN A 203 -17.92 13.11 -9.16
N GLU A 204 -17.61 13.68 -10.33
CA GLU A 204 -16.69 13.12 -11.31
C GLU A 204 -15.25 13.60 -11.10
N PHE A 205 -14.29 12.67 -11.26
CA PHE A 205 -12.86 12.92 -11.16
C PHE A 205 -12.14 12.27 -12.34
N GLU A 206 -11.29 13.03 -13.01
CA GLU A 206 -10.32 12.53 -13.99
C GLU A 206 -9.03 12.18 -13.24
N VAL A 207 -8.62 10.91 -13.30
CA VAL A 207 -7.50 10.37 -12.51
C VAL A 207 -6.44 9.80 -13.46
N PRO A 208 -5.50 10.63 -13.94
CA PRO A 208 -4.42 10.19 -14.83
C PRO A 208 -3.29 9.48 -14.07
N ALA A 209 -2.39 8.85 -14.83
CA ALA A 209 -1.16 8.26 -14.29
C ALA A 209 -0.39 9.23 -13.37
N GLY A 210 0.20 8.70 -12.31
CA GLY A 210 0.89 9.47 -11.25
C GLY A 210 -0.06 10.10 -10.22
N SER A 211 -1.37 9.90 -10.37
CA SER A 211 -2.38 10.37 -9.41
C SER A 211 -2.82 9.26 -8.46
N LEU A 212 -3.26 9.67 -7.28
CA LEU A 212 -3.92 8.83 -6.30
C LEU A 212 -5.22 9.51 -5.87
N ILE A 213 -6.33 8.77 -5.89
CA ILE A 213 -7.61 9.24 -5.38
C ILE A 213 -7.99 8.48 -4.11
N ARG A 214 -8.43 9.23 -3.11
CA ARG A 214 -9.02 8.70 -1.89
C ARG A 214 -10.53 8.61 -2.04
N ILE A 215 -11.09 7.44 -1.75
CA ILE A 215 -12.52 7.14 -1.73
C ILE A 215 -12.89 6.79 -0.28
N PRO A 216 -13.72 7.60 0.38
CA PRO A 216 -14.12 7.33 1.75
C PRO A 216 -14.89 6.02 1.89
N SER A 217 -14.85 5.43 3.09
CA SER A 217 -15.69 4.29 3.47
C SER A 217 -17.16 4.56 3.14
N GLN A 218 -17.85 3.56 2.56
CA GLN A 218 -19.27 3.61 2.19
C GLN A 218 -19.65 4.67 1.13
N ALA A 219 -18.68 5.40 0.54
CA ALA A 219 -19.00 6.30 -0.55
C ALA A 219 -19.35 5.51 -1.83
N PRO A 220 -20.54 5.68 -2.41
CA PRO A 220 -20.87 5.04 -3.68
C PRO A 220 -19.93 5.52 -4.78
N HIS A 221 -19.32 4.59 -5.51
CA HIS A 221 -18.37 4.94 -6.56
C HIS A 221 -18.39 3.96 -7.74
N MET A 222 -18.00 4.48 -8.90
CA MET A 222 -17.76 3.71 -10.13
C MET A 222 -16.49 4.18 -10.79
N ALA A 223 -15.92 3.35 -11.67
CA ALA A 223 -14.76 3.70 -12.48
C ALA A 223 -14.96 3.28 -13.93
N GLU A 224 -14.46 4.10 -14.86
CA GLU A 224 -14.35 3.81 -16.28
C GLU A 224 -12.91 4.00 -16.73
N ALA A 225 -12.35 3.01 -17.43
CA ALA A 225 -11.02 3.11 -18.02
C ALA A 225 -11.08 3.86 -19.36
N LEU A 226 -10.55 5.08 -19.39
CA LEU A 226 -10.47 5.90 -20.60
C LEU A 226 -9.35 5.45 -21.53
N GLU A 227 -8.36 4.75 -20.95
CA GLU A 227 -7.21 4.13 -21.62
C GLU A 227 -6.94 2.77 -20.99
N ASP A 228 -6.05 1.98 -21.58
CA ASP A 228 -5.52 0.80 -20.91
C ASP A 228 -4.79 1.24 -19.64
N THR A 229 -5.29 0.79 -18.49
CA THR A 229 -4.91 1.31 -17.18
C THR A 229 -4.36 0.21 -16.28
N GLU A 230 -3.29 0.53 -15.57
CA GLU A 230 -2.76 -0.23 -14.45
C GLU A 230 -2.94 0.58 -13.16
N ALA A 231 -3.75 0.06 -12.26
CA ALA A 231 -4.01 0.69 -10.97
C ALA A 231 -3.58 -0.21 -9.82
N THR A 232 -3.18 0.41 -8.71
CA THR A 232 -3.00 -0.27 -7.43
C THR A 232 -3.98 0.32 -6.43
N ASP A 233 -4.88 -0.52 -5.93
CA ASP A 233 -5.85 -0.14 -4.92
C ASP A 233 -5.39 -0.65 -3.55
N LEU A 234 -5.48 0.23 -2.56
CA LEU A 234 -5.10 0.01 -1.18
C LEU A 234 -6.34 0.19 -0.32
N PHE A 235 -6.67 -0.82 0.48
CA PHE A 235 -7.89 -0.82 1.28
C PHE A 235 -7.59 -0.98 2.76
N GLY A 236 -8.27 -0.19 3.58
CA GLY A 236 -8.31 -0.32 5.03
C GLY A 236 -9.73 -0.06 5.58
N PRO A 237 -10.31 -1.00 6.37
CA PRO A 237 -9.87 -2.36 6.62
C PRO A 237 -9.84 -3.23 5.35
N ARG A 238 -9.33 -4.46 5.48
CA ARG A 238 -9.24 -5.40 4.35
C ARG A 238 -10.61 -5.70 3.73
N ARG A 239 -10.58 -6.14 2.48
CA ARG A 239 -11.78 -6.47 1.70
C ARG A 239 -12.29 -7.88 2.05
N GLU A 240 -13.16 -7.95 3.07
CA GLU A 240 -13.77 -9.23 3.51
C GLU A 240 -14.66 -9.85 2.43
N ASP A 241 -15.36 -9.02 1.65
CA ASP A 241 -16.21 -9.47 0.53
C ASP A 241 -15.41 -10.17 -0.57
N TRP A 242 -14.17 -9.74 -0.82
CA TRP A 242 -13.28 -10.40 -1.79
C TRP A 242 -12.76 -11.74 -1.27
N ILE A 243 -12.40 -11.80 0.03
CA ILE A 243 -11.95 -13.03 0.67
C ILE A 243 -13.09 -14.05 0.69
N ALA A 244 -14.32 -13.61 0.93
CA ALA A 244 -15.52 -14.45 0.95
C ALA A 244 -16.09 -14.76 -0.45
N GLY A 245 -15.59 -14.11 -1.53
CA GLY A 245 -16.09 -14.28 -2.89
C GLY A 245 -17.51 -13.75 -3.10
N THR A 246 -17.91 -12.73 -2.32
CA THR A 246 -19.28 -12.14 -2.37
C THR A 246 -19.33 -10.83 -3.18
N ASP A 247 -18.28 -10.46 -3.86
CA ASP A 247 -18.08 -9.24 -4.65
C ASP A 247 -18.66 -9.31 -6.08
N GLN A 248 -19.84 -9.88 -6.22
CA GLN A 248 -20.43 -10.16 -7.54
C GLN A 248 -20.76 -8.93 -8.38
N TYR A 249 -20.88 -7.75 -7.74
CA TYR A 249 -21.08 -6.47 -8.44
C TYR A 249 -20.00 -6.18 -9.47
N LEU A 250 -18.74 -6.58 -9.22
CA LEU A 250 -17.64 -6.42 -10.16
C LEU A 250 -17.85 -7.18 -11.48
N ARG A 251 -18.60 -8.28 -11.45
CA ARG A 251 -18.81 -9.18 -12.59
C ARG A 251 -20.00 -8.77 -13.46
N GLN A 252 -20.77 -7.76 -13.06
CA GLN A 252 -21.98 -7.33 -13.75
C GLN A 252 -21.74 -6.19 -14.76
N GLY A 253 -20.54 -5.57 -14.74
CA GLY A 253 -20.24 -4.32 -15.43
C GLY A 253 -20.04 -4.37 -16.95
N ASN A 254 -19.94 -5.54 -17.58
CA ASN A 254 -19.63 -5.67 -19.02
C ASN A 254 -20.42 -6.84 -19.61
N ARG A 255 -21.73 -6.69 -19.71
CA ARG A 255 -22.57 -7.52 -20.57
C ARG A 255 -22.86 -6.83 -21.88
#